data_5d26f7a257d2c475b0f9e6e50e4f014f
#
_entry.id   5d26f7a257d2c475b0f9e6e50e4f014f
#
_cell.length_a   1.000
_cell.length_b   1.000
_cell.length_c   1.000
_cell.angle_alpha   90.00
_cell.angle_beta   90.00
_cell.angle_gamma   90.00
#
_symmetry.space_group_name_H-M   'P 1'
#
loop_
_entity.id
_entity.type
_entity.pdbx_description
1 polymer ?
#
loop_
_entity_poly.entity_id
_entity_poly.type
_entity_poly.pdbx_seq_one_letter_code
_entity_poly.pdbx_strand_id
1 'polypeptide(L)'
;MNLRVATSSDVPALRALIDLSARTLSADFYSPAQIEAAVKHVFGVDTQLIADGTYFLVETTDGPVAAGGWSARRTLYGGDQMKADADPLLDPLAEPARIRAFFVHPDWARHGLARRLYSACVDGALTAGFRRFELMATSPGEPFYASLGFTVEERVTVSLPGGVEVPFARMSRAIDSPN
;
A
#
# COMPACT_ATOMS: atom_id res chain seq x y z
N MET A 1 1.37 20.58 5.82
CA MET A 1 1.14 19.14 5.59
C MET A 1 1.34 18.37 6.89
N ASN A 2 0.31 17.70 7.34
CA ASN A 2 0.29 16.89 8.55
C ASN A 2 0.28 15.40 8.20
N LEU A 3 1.05 14.58 8.94
CA LEU A 3 1.00 13.12 8.87
C LEU A 3 0.32 12.62 10.14
N ARG A 4 -0.70 11.81 10.00
CA ARG A 4 -1.43 11.19 11.12
C ARG A 4 -1.96 9.80 10.77
N VAL A 5 -2.38 9.07 11.78
CA VAL A 5 -3.13 7.82 11.61
C VAL A 5 -4.52 8.15 11.02
N ALA A 6 -4.95 7.33 10.07
CA ALA A 6 -6.29 7.43 9.50
C ALA A 6 -7.36 6.92 10.47
N THR A 7 -8.54 7.47 10.35
CA THR A 7 -9.73 7.09 11.11
C THR A 7 -10.86 6.65 10.19
N SER A 8 -11.90 6.06 10.72
CA SER A 8 -13.06 5.63 9.93
C SER A 8 -13.76 6.80 9.19
N SER A 9 -13.67 8.01 9.72
CA SER A 9 -14.21 9.21 9.06
C SER A 9 -13.46 9.62 7.80
N ASP A 10 -12.21 9.14 7.61
CA ASP A 10 -11.39 9.43 6.44
C ASP A 10 -11.74 8.54 5.23
N VAL A 11 -12.49 7.47 5.43
CA VAL A 11 -12.77 6.45 4.39
C VAL A 11 -13.31 7.04 3.09
N PRO A 12 -14.28 7.98 3.08
CA PRO A 12 -14.76 8.56 1.83
C PRO A 12 -13.67 9.31 1.05
N ALA A 13 -12.87 10.12 1.75
CA ALA A 13 -11.77 10.87 1.14
C ALA A 13 -10.62 9.97 0.67
N LEU A 14 -10.32 8.92 1.42
CA LEU A 14 -9.34 7.90 1.03
C LEU A 14 -9.77 7.13 -0.23
N ARG A 15 -11.06 6.79 -0.36
CA ARG A 15 -11.59 6.17 -1.59
C ARG A 15 -11.38 7.05 -2.80
N ALA A 16 -11.67 8.34 -2.68
CA ALA A 16 -11.46 9.31 -3.77
C ALA A 16 -9.98 9.44 -4.14
N LEU A 17 -9.09 9.52 -3.14
CA LEU A 17 -7.64 9.57 -3.35
C LEU A 17 -7.13 8.32 -4.07
N ILE A 18 -7.54 7.13 -3.62
CA ILE A 18 -7.11 5.85 -4.20
C ILE A 18 -7.56 5.76 -5.66
N ASP A 19 -8.83 6.06 -5.96
CA ASP A 19 -9.37 6.01 -7.32
C ASP A 19 -8.61 6.97 -8.25
N LEU A 20 -8.43 8.22 -7.84
CA LEU A 20 -7.71 9.22 -8.62
C LEU A 20 -6.25 8.83 -8.85
N SER A 21 -5.56 8.42 -7.79
CA SER A 21 -4.15 7.99 -7.84
C SER A 21 -3.96 6.80 -8.79
N ALA A 22 -4.77 5.76 -8.61
CA ALA A 22 -4.69 4.55 -9.41
C ALA A 22 -4.93 4.81 -10.89
N ARG A 23 -5.97 5.58 -11.22
CA ARG A 23 -6.31 5.90 -12.61
C ARG A 23 -5.26 6.76 -13.30
N THR A 24 -4.73 7.74 -12.59
CA THR A 24 -3.81 8.72 -13.19
C THR A 24 -2.38 8.17 -13.24
N LEU A 25 -1.87 7.65 -12.13
CA LEU A 25 -0.45 7.26 -12.04
C LEU A 25 -0.16 5.87 -12.62
N SER A 26 -1.18 5.09 -12.96
CA SER A 26 -1.01 3.79 -13.62
C SER A 26 -1.16 3.84 -15.15
N ALA A 27 -1.56 4.97 -15.72
CA ALA A 27 -1.94 5.08 -17.13
C ALA A 27 -0.81 4.73 -18.12
N ASP A 28 0.45 4.98 -17.74
CA ASP A 28 1.62 4.65 -18.57
C ASP A 28 2.11 3.20 -18.39
N PHE A 29 1.54 2.44 -17.44
CA PHE A 29 2.00 1.11 -17.07
C PHE A 29 0.97 0.01 -17.36
N TYR A 30 -0.30 0.34 -17.26
CA TYR A 30 -1.42 -0.59 -17.42
C TYR A 30 -2.38 -0.11 -18.50
N SER A 31 -3.01 -1.05 -19.18
CA SER A 31 -4.10 -0.72 -20.12
C SER A 31 -5.31 -0.18 -19.37
N PRO A 32 -6.22 0.57 -20.05
CA PRO A 32 -7.47 1.02 -19.45
C PRO A 32 -8.27 -0.13 -18.82
N ALA A 33 -8.33 -1.29 -19.46
CA ALA A 33 -9.03 -2.48 -18.94
C ALA A 33 -8.38 -3.02 -17.67
N GLN A 34 -7.05 -3.02 -17.57
CA GLN A 34 -6.32 -3.43 -16.37
C GLN A 34 -6.58 -2.44 -15.22
N ILE A 35 -6.56 -1.14 -15.48
CA ILE A 35 -6.84 -0.10 -14.48
C ILE A 35 -8.26 -0.25 -13.93
N GLU A 36 -9.27 -0.37 -14.82
CA GLU A 36 -10.66 -0.55 -14.39
C GLU A 36 -10.85 -1.82 -13.55
N ALA A 37 -10.26 -2.93 -13.98
CA ALA A 37 -10.33 -4.18 -13.24
C ALA A 37 -9.62 -4.08 -11.86
N ALA A 38 -8.44 -3.45 -11.81
CA ALA A 38 -7.69 -3.27 -10.58
C ALA A 38 -8.40 -2.32 -9.60
N VAL A 39 -8.96 -1.21 -10.07
CA VAL A 39 -9.74 -0.28 -9.25
C VAL A 39 -11.01 -0.95 -8.70
N LYS A 40 -11.66 -1.77 -9.51
CA LYS A 40 -12.88 -2.48 -9.09
C LYS A 40 -12.62 -3.60 -8.11
N HIS A 41 -11.54 -4.35 -8.27
CA HIS A 41 -11.34 -5.63 -7.60
C HIS A 41 -10.16 -5.68 -6.63
N VAL A 42 -9.16 -4.78 -6.75
CA VAL A 42 -7.92 -4.83 -5.98
C VAL A 42 -7.69 -3.56 -5.17
N PHE A 43 -7.67 -2.39 -5.83
CA PHE A 43 -7.33 -1.14 -5.20
C PHE A 43 -8.51 -0.58 -4.41
N GLY A 44 -8.30 -0.37 -3.13
CA GLY A 44 -9.35 0.13 -2.26
C GLY A 44 -8.85 0.38 -0.85
N VAL A 45 -9.72 0.97 -0.03
CA VAL A 45 -9.45 1.14 1.39
C VAL A 45 -9.44 -0.25 2.04
N ASP A 46 -8.49 -0.46 2.91
CA ASP A 46 -8.45 -1.59 3.83
C ASP A 46 -8.83 -1.08 5.23
N THR A 47 -10.08 -1.27 5.62
CA THR A 47 -10.61 -0.81 6.92
C THR A 47 -9.97 -1.54 8.11
N GLN A 48 -9.39 -2.72 7.89
CA GLN A 48 -8.64 -3.42 8.94
C GLN A 48 -7.37 -2.67 9.31
N LEU A 49 -6.66 -2.07 8.35
CA LEU A 49 -5.48 -1.23 8.64
C LEU A 49 -5.84 0.00 9.47
N ILE A 50 -7.04 0.57 9.23
CA ILE A 50 -7.55 1.69 10.03
C ILE A 50 -7.87 1.23 11.44
N ALA A 51 -8.56 0.09 11.59
CA ALA A 51 -8.90 -0.48 12.89
C ALA A 51 -7.66 -0.87 13.70
N ASP A 52 -6.61 -1.36 13.03
CA ASP A 52 -5.33 -1.71 13.66
C ASP A 52 -4.46 -0.47 13.99
N GLY A 53 -4.85 0.74 13.52
CA GLY A 53 -4.09 1.97 13.74
C GLY A 53 -2.79 2.05 12.95
N THR A 54 -2.68 1.29 11.84
CA THR A 54 -1.46 1.15 11.05
C THR A 54 -1.56 1.77 9.65
N TYR A 55 -2.66 2.45 9.36
CA TYR A 55 -2.85 3.21 8.12
C TYR A 55 -2.65 4.69 8.38
N PHE A 56 -1.71 5.29 7.63
CA PHE A 56 -1.35 6.71 7.77
C PHE A 56 -1.84 7.50 6.57
N LEU A 57 -2.06 8.78 6.77
CA LEU A 57 -2.30 9.73 5.69
C LEU A 57 -1.46 10.99 5.89
N VAL A 58 -1.15 11.65 4.78
CA VAL A 58 -0.63 13.01 4.74
C VAL A 58 -1.73 13.89 4.19
N GLU A 59 -2.05 14.95 4.90
CA GLU A 59 -3.14 15.87 4.55
C GLU A 59 -2.68 17.32 4.43
N THR A 60 -3.39 18.08 3.62
CA THR A 60 -3.40 19.54 3.55
C THR A 60 -4.70 20.06 4.14
N THR A 61 -4.96 21.37 4.04
CA THR A 61 -6.25 21.97 4.37
C THR A 61 -7.40 21.45 3.50
N ASP A 62 -7.09 20.92 2.31
CA ASP A 62 -8.08 20.48 1.31
C ASP A 62 -8.35 18.97 1.39
N GLY A 63 -7.65 18.25 2.25
CA GLY A 63 -7.83 16.83 2.48
C GLY A 63 -6.57 15.98 2.30
N PRO A 64 -6.72 14.63 2.27
CA PRO A 64 -5.60 13.72 2.13
C PRO A 64 -4.99 13.79 0.74
N VAL A 65 -3.65 13.90 0.69
CA VAL A 65 -2.85 13.94 -0.54
C VAL A 65 -1.94 12.71 -0.69
N ALA A 66 -1.76 11.92 0.35
CA ALA A 66 -1.10 10.63 0.29
C ALA A 66 -1.62 9.74 1.42
N ALA A 67 -1.65 8.45 1.17
CA ALA A 67 -1.98 7.45 2.18
C ALA A 67 -1.17 6.18 1.96
N GLY A 68 -0.94 5.43 3.02
CA GLY A 68 -0.22 4.17 3.01
C GLY A 68 -0.02 3.66 4.43
N GLY A 69 0.18 2.36 4.55
CA GLY A 69 0.33 1.75 5.86
C GLY A 69 1.12 0.47 5.85
N TRP A 70 1.14 -0.16 7.01
CA TRP A 70 1.73 -1.48 7.19
C TRP A 70 0.75 -2.38 7.94
N SER A 71 1.00 -3.68 7.93
CA SER A 71 0.17 -4.65 8.63
C SER A 71 1.01 -5.73 9.28
N ALA A 72 0.62 -6.08 10.51
CA ALA A 72 1.06 -7.28 11.21
C ALA A 72 0.18 -8.50 10.85
N ARG A 73 -0.62 -8.43 9.77
CA ARG A 73 -1.52 -9.48 9.35
C ARG A 73 -1.07 -10.15 8.06
N ARG A 74 -1.63 -11.32 7.79
CA ARG A 74 -1.18 -12.20 6.70
C ARG A 74 -1.53 -11.67 5.31
N THR A 75 -2.60 -10.90 5.14
CA THR A 75 -3.01 -10.33 3.85
C THR A 75 -1.90 -9.48 3.23
N LEU A 76 -1.45 -9.86 2.03
CA LEU A 76 -0.32 -9.20 1.36
C LEU A 76 -0.74 -7.97 0.58
N TYR A 77 -1.91 -7.96 -0.06
CA TYR A 77 -2.42 -6.86 -0.89
C TYR A 77 -3.94 -6.89 -1.02
N GLY A 78 -4.49 -5.81 -1.60
CA GLY A 78 -5.92 -5.66 -1.85
C GLY A 78 -6.67 -4.90 -0.75
N GLY A 79 -7.74 -4.22 -1.15
CA GLY A 79 -8.67 -3.56 -0.24
C GLY A 79 -9.73 -4.52 0.32
N ASP A 80 -10.71 -3.96 1.01
CA ASP A 80 -11.79 -4.74 1.65
C ASP A 80 -12.53 -5.67 0.68
N GLN A 81 -12.65 -5.28 -0.60
CA GLN A 81 -13.32 -6.07 -1.63
C GLN A 81 -12.61 -7.39 -1.98
N MET A 82 -11.35 -7.56 -1.61
CA MET A 82 -10.58 -8.80 -1.82
C MET A 82 -10.52 -9.69 -0.59
N LYS A 83 -10.93 -9.22 0.57
CA LYS A 83 -10.75 -9.97 1.81
C LYS A 83 -11.69 -11.16 1.88
N ALA A 84 -11.09 -12.32 2.19
CA ALA A 84 -11.78 -13.49 2.72
C ALA A 84 -11.86 -13.40 4.27
N ASP A 85 -12.46 -14.40 4.90
CA ASP A 85 -12.98 -14.33 6.28
C ASP A 85 -11.93 -14.07 7.38
N ALA A 86 -10.71 -14.53 7.28
CA ALA A 86 -9.73 -14.44 8.36
C ALA A 86 -8.40 -13.83 7.90
N ASP A 87 -7.93 -12.83 8.63
CA ASP A 87 -6.62 -12.21 8.43
C ASP A 87 -5.79 -12.31 9.72
N PRO A 88 -5.22 -13.50 10.02
CA PRO A 88 -4.51 -13.75 11.26
C PRO A 88 -3.25 -12.92 11.38
N LEU A 89 -2.83 -12.67 12.63
CA LEU A 89 -1.58 -12.00 12.94
C LEU A 89 -0.37 -12.86 12.52
N LEU A 90 0.66 -12.18 12.08
CA LEU A 90 1.97 -12.73 11.76
C LEU A 90 2.83 -12.83 13.02
N ASP A 91 3.74 -13.80 13.06
CA ASP A 91 4.79 -13.87 14.08
C ASP A 91 5.95 -12.94 13.68
N PRO A 92 6.20 -11.84 14.41
CA PRO A 92 7.26 -10.89 14.08
C PRO A 92 8.68 -11.49 14.14
N LEU A 93 8.88 -12.61 14.83
CA LEU A 93 10.15 -13.29 14.88
C LEU A 93 10.42 -14.17 13.66
N ALA A 94 9.37 -14.62 12.98
CA ALA A 94 9.46 -15.56 11.85
C ALA A 94 9.05 -14.95 10.51
N GLU A 95 8.07 -14.04 10.51
CA GLU A 95 7.39 -13.58 9.30
C GLU A 95 7.62 -12.07 9.06
N PRO A 96 7.64 -11.60 7.80
CA PRO A 96 7.75 -10.18 7.47
C PRO A 96 6.42 -9.45 7.68
N ALA A 97 6.46 -8.23 8.20
CA ALA A 97 5.32 -7.31 8.13
C ALA A 97 4.98 -6.95 6.67
N ARG A 98 3.79 -6.46 6.42
CA ARG A 98 3.31 -6.09 5.09
C ARG A 98 3.33 -4.58 4.92
N ILE A 99 3.85 -4.08 3.81
CA ILE A 99 3.57 -2.71 3.34
C ILE A 99 2.29 -2.76 2.52
N ARG A 100 1.37 -1.81 2.76
CA ARG A 100 0.01 -1.88 2.25
C ARG A 100 -0.49 -0.53 1.73
N ALA A 101 -1.17 -0.58 0.57
CA ALA A 101 -2.09 0.46 0.10
C ALA A 101 -1.47 1.87 0.02
N PHE A 102 -0.30 2.00 -0.61
CA PHE A 102 0.36 3.28 -0.86
C PHE A 102 -0.22 3.97 -2.09
N PHE A 103 -0.81 5.14 -1.89
CA PHE A 103 -1.39 5.97 -2.94
C PHE A 103 -1.03 7.43 -2.71
N VAL A 104 -0.74 8.16 -3.79
CA VAL A 104 -0.37 9.58 -3.74
C VAL A 104 -1.22 10.34 -4.76
N HIS A 105 -1.73 11.50 -4.38
CA HIS A 105 -2.45 12.38 -5.30
C HIS A 105 -1.52 12.80 -6.45
N PRO A 106 -1.97 12.76 -7.72
CA PRO A 106 -1.11 13.05 -8.88
C PRO A 106 -0.35 14.37 -8.78
N ASP A 107 -1.01 15.45 -8.37
CA ASP A 107 -0.38 16.76 -8.23
C ASP A 107 0.68 16.82 -7.12
N TRP A 108 0.70 15.85 -6.24
CA TRP A 108 1.64 15.71 -5.13
C TRP A 108 2.64 14.56 -5.34
N ALA A 109 2.62 13.94 -6.53
CA ALA A 109 3.58 12.91 -6.88
C ALA A 109 5.01 13.47 -6.90
N ARG A 110 6.00 12.65 -6.52
CA ARG A 110 7.43 13.02 -6.49
C ARG A 110 7.83 14.11 -5.47
N HIS A 111 6.95 14.43 -4.52
CA HIS A 111 7.23 15.37 -3.41
C HIS A 111 7.69 14.66 -2.12
N GLY A 112 8.10 13.41 -2.19
CA GLY A 112 8.62 12.66 -1.04
C GLY A 112 7.56 12.12 -0.07
N LEU A 113 6.26 12.27 -0.35
CA LEU A 113 5.19 11.87 0.55
C LEU A 113 5.16 10.36 0.82
N ALA A 114 5.36 9.54 -0.21
CA ALA A 114 5.43 8.09 -0.05
C ALA A 114 6.61 7.67 0.84
N ARG A 115 7.76 8.36 0.75
CA ARG A 115 8.92 8.10 1.62
C ARG A 115 8.62 8.48 3.08
N ARG A 116 7.88 9.57 3.29
CA ARG A 116 7.45 9.99 4.63
C ARG A 116 6.49 8.97 5.26
N LEU A 117 5.52 8.46 4.49
CA LEU A 117 4.65 7.36 4.92
C LEU A 117 5.43 6.09 5.24
N TYR A 118 6.40 5.74 4.39
CA TYR A 118 7.25 4.57 4.59
C TYR A 118 8.06 4.67 5.90
N SER A 119 8.60 5.85 6.23
CA SER A 119 9.29 6.06 7.52
C SER A 119 8.38 5.75 8.72
N ALA A 120 7.14 6.23 8.69
CA ALA A 120 6.17 5.92 9.75
C ALA A 120 5.84 4.42 9.84
N CYS A 121 5.80 3.71 8.70
CA CYS A 121 5.62 2.26 8.66
C CYS A 121 6.82 1.54 9.27
N VAL A 122 8.05 1.99 9.00
CA VAL A 122 9.28 1.43 9.59
C VAL A 122 9.25 1.54 11.11
N ASP A 123 8.95 2.73 11.63
CA ASP A 123 8.89 2.97 13.07
C ASP A 123 7.84 2.08 13.74
N GLY A 124 6.65 1.97 13.16
CA GLY A 124 5.57 1.13 13.67
C GLY A 124 5.92 -0.35 13.64
N ALA A 125 6.46 -0.86 12.54
CA ALA A 125 6.81 -2.27 12.39
C ALA A 125 7.98 -2.68 13.31
N LEU A 126 8.99 -1.84 13.44
CA LEU A 126 10.11 -2.07 14.37
C LEU A 126 9.61 -2.11 15.82
N THR A 127 8.73 -1.19 16.21
CA THR A 127 8.11 -1.16 17.54
C THR A 127 7.31 -2.44 17.81
N ALA A 128 6.64 -2.99 16.80
CA ALA A 128 5.94 -4.26 16.89
C ALA A 128 6.83 -5.51 16.80
N GLY A 129 8.14 -5.35 16.69
CA GLY A 129 9.13 -6.44 16.72
C GLY A 129 9.51 -6.99 15.35
N PHE A 130 8.94 -6.50 14.26
CA PHE A 130 9.27 -6.95 12.90
C PHE A 130 10.66 -6.45 12.45
N ARG A 131 11.33 -7.26 11.65
CA ARG A 131 12.67 -6.95 11.09
C ARG A 131 12.73 -7.07 9.57
N ARG A 132 11.61 -7.36 8.93
CA ARG A 132 11.49 -7.47 7.48
C ARG A 132 10.14 -6.97 7.01
N PHE A 133 10.12 -6.41 5.80
CA PHE A 133 8.90 -6.12 5.05
C PHE A 133 8.77 -6.99 3.82
N GLU A 134 7.54 -7.29 3.48
CA GLU A 134 7.11 -7.84 2.19
C GLU A 134 5.93 -7.02 1.66
N LEU A 135 5.85 -6.90 0.35
CA LEU A 135 4.78 -6.18 -0.32
C LEU A 135 4.51 -6.75 -1.72
N MET A 136 3.34 -6.41 -2.25
CA MET A 136 3.00 -6.63 -3.65
C MET A 136 3.01 -5.25 -4.36
N ALA A 137 4.02 -5.02 -5.18
CA ALA A 137 4.18 -3.78 -5.91
C ALA A 137 3.38 -3.81 -7.21
N THR A 138 2.70 -2.71 -7.50
CA THR A 138 2.22 -2.42 -8.85
C THR A 138 3.39 -2.04 -9.76
N SER A 139 3.22 -2.18 -11.09
CA SER A 139 4.26 -1.74 -12.04
C SER A 139 4.69 -0.27 -11.84
N PRO A 140 3.80 0.71 -11.64
CA PRO A 140 4.20 2.08 -11.32
C PRO A 140 4.86 2.24 -9.94
N GLY A 141 4.55 1.37 -8.97
CA GLY A 141 5.10 1.43 -7.61
C GLY A 141 6.49 0.79 -7.47
N GLU A 142 6.83 -0.18 -8.32
CA GLU A 142 8.07 -0.95 -8.23
C GLU A 142 9.33 -0.08 -8.17
N PRO A 143 9.52 0.96 -9.02
CA PRO A 143 10.70 1.82 -8.95
C PRO A 143 10.85 2.54 -7.61
N PHE A 144 9.74 2.94 -6.99
CA PHE A 144 9.77 3.55 -5.66
C PHE A 144 10.31 2.59 -4.61
N TYR A 145 9.79 1.37 -4.56
CA TYR A 145 10.24 0.36 -3.59
C TYR A 145 11.68 -0.09 -3.85
N ALA A 146 12.09 -0.22 -5.11
CA ALA A 146 13.48 -0.48 -5.46
C ALA A 146 14.41 0.64 -4.93
N SER A 147 13.98 1.91 -5.01
CA SER A 147 14.74 3.05 -4.46
C SER A 147 14.85 3.04 -2.94
N LEU A 148 13.99 2.29 -2.25
CA LEU A 148 14.05 2.04 -0.82
C LEU A 148 14.89 0.80 -0.45
N GLY A 149 15.41 0.06 -1.44
CA GLY A 149 16.21 -1.13 -1.23
C GLY A 149 15.40 -2.44 -1.17
N PHE A 150 14.14 -2.45 -1.60
CA PHE A 150 13.41 -3.68 -1.82
C PHE A 150 13.92 -4.41 -3.06
N THR A 151 13.94 -5.74 -2.98
CA THR A 151 14.29 -6.64 -4.09
C THR A 151 13.07 -7.43 -4.55
N VAL A 152 12.98 -7.67 -5.85
CA VAL A 152 11.92 -8.51 -6.42
C VAL A 152 12.22 -9.99 -6.10
N GLU A 153 11.28 -10.63 -5.40
CA GLU A 153 11.33 -12.06 -5.09
C GLU A 153 10.62 -12.89 -6.17
N GLU A 154 9.53 -12.34 -6.70
CA GLU A 154 8.69 -13.04 -7.67
C GLU A 154 7.89 -12.07 -8.53
N ARG A 155 7.74 -12.38 -9.83
CA ARG A 155 6.79 -11.74 -10.72
C ARG A 155 5.47 -12.50 -10.67
N VAL A 156 4.38 -11.79 -10.38
CA VAL A 156 3.05 -12.37 -10.19
C VAL A 156 2.07 -11.76 -11.17
N THR A 157 1.30 -12.59 -11.84
CA THR A 157 0.15 -12.14 -12.65
C THR A 157 -1.12 -12.52 -11.92
N VAL A 158 -1.94 -11.51 -11.61
CA VAL A 158 -3.23 -11.70 -10.93
C VAL A 158 -4.33 -11.71 -11.98
N SER A 159 -5.08 -12.82 -12.04
CA SER A 159 -6.26 -12.96 -12.90
C SER A 159 -7.47 -12.36 -12.20
N LEU A 160 -8.07 -11.36 -12.81
CA LEU A 160 -9.25 -10.65 -12.32
C LEU A 160 -10.50 -11.06 -13.10
N PRO A 161 -11.72 -10.83 -12.54
CA PRO A 161 -12.97 -11.09 -13.23
C PRO A 161 -13.00 -10.46 -14.65
N GLY A 162 -13.55 -11.19 -15.62
CA GLY A 162 -13.54 -10.79 -17.03
C GLY A 162 -12.30 -11.22 -17.81
N GLY A 163 -11.43 -12.04 -17.22
CA GLY A 163 -10.21 -12.55 -17.87
C GLY A 163 -9.10 -11.51 -18.01
N VAL A 164 -9.16 -10.44 -17.21
CA VAL A 164 -8.11 -9.41 -17.20
C VAL A 164 -6.96 -9.84 -16.31
N GLU A 165 -5.77 -9.86 -16.86
CA GLU A 165 -4.54 -10.18 -16.12
C GLU A 165 -3.76 -8.91 -15.81
N VAL A 166 -3.36 -8.74 -14.55
CA VAL A 166 -2.61 -7.58 -14.08
C VAL A 166 -1.28 -8.03 -13.47
N PRO A 167 -0.14 -7.54 -14.00
CA PRO A 167 1.17 -7.89 -13.47
C PRO A 167 1.51 -7.10 -12.21
N PHE A 168 2.09 -7.81 -11.24
CA PHE A 168 2.63 -7.28 -10.00
C PHE A 168 4.02 -7.87 -9.72
N ALA A 169 4.72 -7.30 -8.75
CA ALA A 169 5.96 -7.85 -8.23
C ALA A 169 5.87 -8.02 -6.72
N ARG A 170 6.09 -9.24 -6.23
CA ARG A 170 6.31 -9.47 -4.80
C ARG A 170 7.72 -9.06 -4.46
N MET A 171 7.86 -8.14 -3.51
CA MET A 171 9.14 -7.56 -3.13
C MET A 171 9.35 -7.67 -1.62
N SER A 172 10.59 -7.77 -1.20
CA SER A 172 10.95 -7.82 0.23
C SER A 172 12.18 -6.97 0.55
N ARG A 173 12.30 -6.63 1.83
CA ARG A 173 13.45 -5.91 2.38
C ARG A 173 13.61 -6.18 3.87
N ALA A 174 14.86 -6.28 4.36
CA ALA A 174 15.17 -6.16 5.79
C ALA A 174 14.90 -4.73 6.27
N ILE A 175 14.42 -4.59 7.51
CA ILE A 175 14.25 -3.29 8.17
C ILE A 175 15.44 -3.10 9.10
N ASP A 176 16.31 -2.15 8.73
CA ASP A 176 17.45 -1.78 9.57
C ASP A 176 16.97 -0.91 10.74
N SER A 177 17.44 -1.19 11.93
CA SER A 177 17.24 -0.28 13.07
C SER A 177 17.91 1.05 12.75
N PRO A 178 17.26 2.20 13.02
CA PRO A 178 17.96 3.46 12.92
C PRO A 178 19.19 3.44 13.83
N ASN A 179 20.36 3.75 13.26
CA ASN A 179 21.59 3.94 14.02
C ASN A 179 21.45 5.14 14.96
#